data_1b0297c0959d8f5156e0e4b002cbccca
#
_entry.id   1b0297c0959d8f5156e0e4b002cbccca
#
_cell.length_a   1.000
_cell.length_b   1.000
_cell.length_c   1.000
_cell.angle_alpha   90.00
_cell.angle_beta   90.00
_cell.angle_gamma   90.00
#
_symmetry.space_group_name_H-M   'P 1'
#
loop_
_entity.id
_entity.type
_entity.pdbx_description
1 polymer ?
#
loop_
_entity_poly.entity_id
_entity_poly.type
_entity_poly.pdbx_seq_one_letter_code
_entity_poly.pdbx_strand_id
1 'polypeptide(L)'
;WLTEVAPKMGPRVAKFWAHIKGANEQANPELMRLALKLATGAGKTTVMAMLIAWQTVNAVRHPNSKQFSSRFLIVSPGITIRDRLRVLLPNDPESYYRSREITPPDMLRDIHSAKIVITNYHAFKLRERIELSKGGRRLLQGRTGEALETLETEGQMLQRVMPELMGMKHILAINDEAHHCYRERPA
;
A
#
# COMPACT_ATOMS: atom_id res chain seq x y z
N TRP A 1 15.42 5.52 -10.07
CA TRP A 1 16.16 5.09 -11.26
C TRP A 1 15.28 4.38 -12.27
N LEU A 2 14.59 3.32 -11.88
CA LEU A 2 13.70 2.55 -12.77
C LEU A 2 12.57 3.40 -13.40
N THR A 3 12.05 4.35 -12.67
CA THR A 3 10.90 5.15 -13.12
C THR A 3 11.26 6.41 -13.90
N GLU A 4 12.45 6.96 -13.66
CA GLU A 4 12.84 8.27 -14.21
C GLU A 4 14.07 8.23 -15.10
N VAL A 5 15.07 7.45 -14.72
CA VAL A 5 16.37 7.43 -15.36
C VAL A 5 16.43 6.33 -16.42
N ALA A 6 16.02 5.12 -16.09
CA ALA A 6 16.08 3.97 -16.98
C ALA A 6 15.39 4.20 -18.34
N PRO A 7 14.20 4.83 -18.42
CA PRO A 7 13.56 5.09 -19.70
C PRO A 7 14.33 6.05 -20.64
N LYS A 8 15.22 6.86 -20.05
CA LYS A 8 16.01 7.88 -20.78
C LYS A 8 17.43 7.40 -21.11
N MET A 9 17.84 6.24 -20.62
CA MET A 9 19.16 5.67 -20.86
C MET A 9 19.21 4.90 -22.19
N GLY A 10 20.41 4.73 -22.72
CA GLY A 10 20.65 4.16 -24.05
C GLY A 10 20.06 2.75 -24.30
N PRO A 11 20.30 2.17 -25.47
CA PRO A 11 19.52 1.02 -25.99
C PRO A 11 19.46 -0.22 -25.11
N ARG A 12 20.49 -0.50 -24.30
CA ARG A 12 20.51 -1.67 -23.36
C ARG A 12 19.51 -1.50 -22.24
N VAL A 13 19.41 -0.30 -21.66
CA VAL A 13 18.49 -0.01 -20.56
C VAL A 13 17.08 0.15 -21.06
N ALA A 14 16.90 0.76 -22.23
CA ALA A 14 15.62 0.85 -22.90
C ALA A 14 15.00 -0.54 -23.16
N LYS A 15 15.84 -1.52 -23.54
CA LYS A 15 15.41 -2.92 -23.72
C LYS A 15 14.90 -3.55 -22.42
N PHE A 16 15.60 -3.33 -21.31
CA PHE A 16 15.20 -3.80 -20.00
C PHE A 16 13.89 -3.14 -19.53
N TRP A 17 13.76 -1.83 -19.73
CA TRP A 17 12.54 -1.11 -19.39
C TRP A 17 11.34 -1.58 -20.21
N ALA A 18 11.53 -1.79 -21.52
CA ALA A 18 10.49 -2.34 -22.38
C ALA A 18 10.02 -3.72 -21.94
N HIS A 19 10.96 -4.57 -21.47
CA HIS A 19 10.62 -5.90 -20.93
C HIS A 19 9.76 -5.79 -19.65
N ILE A 20 10.15 -4.95 -18.70
CA ILE A 20 9.34 -4.71 -17.48
C ILE A 20 7.96 -4.18 -17.82
N LYS A 21 7.88 -3.21 -18.72
CA LYS A 21 6.62 -2.61 -19.17
C LYS A 21 5.72 -3.64 -19.83
N GLY A 22 6.27 -4.44 -20.76
CA GLY A 22 5.51 -5.50 -21.44
C GLY A 22 5.00 -6.56 -20.48
N ALA A 23 5.81 -6.99 -19.51
CA ALA A 23 5.38 -7.92 -18.48
C ALA A 23 4.27 -7.34 -17.59
N ASN A 24 4.33 -6.04 -17.28
CA ASN A 24 3.29 -5.38 -16.54
C ASN A 24 1.99 -5.24 -17.33
N GLU A 25 2.06 -4.89 -18.60
CA GLU A 25 0.90 -4.79 -19.50
C GLU A 25 0.18 -6.13 -19.65
N GLN A 26 0.92 -7.24 -19.70
CA GLN A 26 0.33 -8.59 -19.74
C GLN A 26 -0.33 -8.98 -18.42
N ALA A 27 0.24 -8.60 -17.28
CA ALA A 27 -0.24 -8.99 -15.97
C ALA A 27 -1.34 -8.05 -15.44
N ASN A 28 -1.24 -6.75 -15.67
CA ASN A 28 -2.19 -5.74 -15.21
C ASN A 28 -1.98 -4.41 -15.94
N PRO A 29 -2.65 -4.19 -17.06
CA PRO A 29 -2.45 -3.00 -17.90
C PRO A 29 -2.84 -1.68 -17.23
N GLU A 30 -3.74 -1.73 -16.26
CA GLU A 30 -4.28 -0.52 -15.62
C GLU A 30 -3.41 -0.02 -14.44
N LEU A 31 -2.52 -0.86 -13.91
CA LEU A 31 -1.73 -0.52 -12.74
C LEU A 31 -0.26 -0.91 -12.92
N MET A 32 0.64 0.09 -12.93
CA MET A 32 2.08 -0.17 -12.94
C MET A 32 2.53 -0.84 -11.64
N ARG A 33 3.11 -2.04 -11.76
CA ARG A 33 3.63 -2.82 -10.63
C ARG A 33 5.10 -3.18 -10.86
N LEU A 34 5.89 -3.08 -9.81
CA LEU A 34 7.28 -3.51 -9.79
C LEU A 34 7.48 -4.54 -8.67
N ALA A 35 8.04 -5.69 -9.00
CA ALA A 35 8.40 -6.70 -8.02
C ALA A 35 9.90 -6.63 -7.73
N LEU A 36 10.25 -6.40 -6.46
CA LEU A 36 11.63 -6.41 -5.98
C LEU A 36 11.86 -7.72 -5.20
N LYS A 37 12.70 -8.60 -5.72
CA LYS A 37 13.04 -9.84 -5.04
C LYS A 37 14.32 -9.64 -4.21
N LEU A 38 14.17 -9.71 -2.89
CA LEU A 38 15.25 -9.61 -1.92
C LEU A 38 15.28 -10.87 -1.05
N ALA A 39 16.48 -11.34 -0.71
CA ALA A 39 16.65 -12.45 0.20
C ALA A 39 16.11 -12.15 1.60
N THR A 40 15.76 -13.18 2.35
CA THR A 40 15.39 -13.05 3.76
C THR A 40 16.57 -12.45 4.54
N GLY A 41 16.33 -11.47 5.39
CA GLY A 41 17.37 -10.77 6.15
C GLY A 41 18.14 -9.69 5.37
N ALA A 42 17.92 -9.53 4.06
CA ALA A 42 18.62 -8.53 3.23
C ALA A 42 18.19 -7.07 3.47
N GLY A 43 17.36 -6.79 4.49
CA GLY A 43 16.94 -5.44 4.82
C GLY A 43 15.74 -4.92 4.02
N LYS A 44 14.79 -5.78 3.63
CA LYS A 44 13.56 -5.38 2.92
C LYS A 44 12.89 -4.15 3.54
N THR A 45 12.70 -4.14 4.85
CA THR A 45 12.07 -3.01 5.59
C THR A 45 12.90 -1.73 5.47
N THR A 46 14.23 -1.83 5.43
CA THR A 46 15.11 -0.65 5.22
C THR A 46 14.93 -0.10 3.80
N VAL A 47 14.80 -0.97 2.79
CA VAL A 47 14.52 -0.55 1.41
C VAL A 47 13.15 0.13 1.31
N MET A 48 12.14 -0.39 2.01
CA MET A 48 10.83 0.27 2.11
C MET A 48 10.95 1.67 2.72
N ALA A 49 11.70 1.82 3.82
CA ALA A 49 11.92 3.11 4.45
C ALA A 49 12.65 4.09 3.52
N MET A 50 13.67 3.63 2.79
CA MET A 50 14.35 4.43 1.77
C MET A 50 13.40 4.89 0.65
N LEU A 51 12.54 4.00 0.17
CA LEU A 51 11.55 4.32 -0.86
C LEU A 51 10.54 5.36 -0.35
N ILE A 52 10.03 5.20 0.86
CA ILE A 52 9.11 6.15 1.49
C ILE A 52 9.78 7.51 1.68
N ALA A 53 11.02 7.53 2.19
CA ALA A 53 11.79 8.76 2.37
C ALA A 53 12.00 9.49 1.05
N TRP A 54 12.48 8.79 0.04
CA TRP A 54 12.71 9.35 -1.29
C TRP A 54 11.44 9.92 -1.90
N GLN A 55 10.35 9.19 -1.86
CA GLN A 55 9.06 9.62 -2.39
C GLN A 55 8.52 10.85 -1.64
N THR A 56 8.53 10.80 -0.30
CA THR A 56 7.97 11.87 0.52
C THR A 56 8.74 13.16 0.40
N VAL A 57 10.09 13.12 0.53
CA VAL A 57 10.92 14.32 0.43
C VAL A 57 10.76 14.98 -0.93
N ASN A 58 10.73 14.17 -2.01
CA ASN A 58 10.52 14.73 -3.35
C ASN A 58 9.10 15.26 -3.55
N ALA A 59 8.07 14.61 -2.99
CA ALA A 59 6.70 15.11 -3.06
C ALA A 59 6.54 16.47 -2.35
N VAL A 60 7.22 16.65 -1.22
CA VAL A 60 7.19 17.92 -0.47
C VAL A 60 7.97 19.01 -1.20
N ARG A 61 9.16 18.70 -1.69
CA ARG A 61 10.05 19.68 -2.34
C ARG A 61 9.66 19.99 -3.79
N HIS A 62 8.89 19.11 -4.43
CA HIS A 62 8.39 19.27 -5.79
C HIS A 62 6.86 19.08 -5.87
N PRO A 63 6.05 19.96 -5.24
CA PRO A 63 4.60 19.76 -5.09
C PRO A 63 3.84 19.70 -6.41
N ASN A 64 4.38 20.24 -7.48
CA ASN A 64 3.77 20.20 -8.83
C ASN A 64 4.09 18.91 -9.60
N SER A 65 4.99 18.06 -9.08
CA SER A 65 5.33 16.79 -9.70
C SER A 65 4.26 15.74 -9.43
N LYS A 66 3.79 15.09 -10.49
CA LYS A 66 2.87 13.95 -10.40
C LYS A 66 3.60 12.61 -10.19
N GLN A 67 4.92 12.62 -10.09
CA GLN A 67 5.75 11.41 -10.01
C GLN A 67 5.94 10.92 -8.57
N PHE A 68 5.83 11.83 -7.60
CA PHE A 68 6.12 11.54 -6.20
C PHE A 68 4.86 11.51 -5.36
N SER A 69 4.89 10.69 -4.33
CA SER A 69 3.81 10.55 -3.37
C SER A 69 4.31 10.68 -1.93
N SER A 70 3.47 11.28 -1.09
CA SER A 70 3.61 11.26 0.37
C SER A 70 2.54 10.38 1.03
N ARG A 71 1.89 9.50 0.25
CA ARG A 71 0.76 8.66 0.70
C ARG A 71 1.05 7.21 0.40
N PHE A 72 1.03 6.38 1.43
CA PHE A 72 1.48 4.99 1.35
C PHE A 72 0.48 4.06 1.97
N LEU A 73 0.17 2.98 1.24
CA LEU A 73 -0.55 1.83 1.74
C LEU A 73 0.41 0.65 1.81
N ILE A 74 0.71 0.18 3.02
CA ILE A 74 1.58 -0.97 3.23
C ILE A 74 0.72 -2.17 3.58
N VAL A 75 0.80 -3.22 2.77
CA VAL A 75 0.03 -4.44 2.96
C VAL A 75 0.97 -5.57 3.37
N SER A 76 0.68 -6.21 4.50
CA SER A 76 1.44 -7.35 5.03
C SER A 76 0.59 -8.61 5.07
N PRO A 77 1.21 -9.82 5.08
CA PRO A 77 0.45 -11.07 5.14
C PRO A 77 -0.22 -11.34 6.50
N GLY A 78 0.28 -10.75 7.59
CA GLY A 78 -0.25 -11.03 8.93
C GLY A 78 -0.11 -9.89 9.91
N ILE A 79 -0.80 -10.01 11.04
CA ILE A 79 -0.85 -8.98 12.11
C ILE A 79 0.52 -8.79 12.76
N THR A 80 1.23 -9.88 13.07
CA THR A 80 2.56 -9.82 13.69
C THR A 80 3.59 -9.09 12.82
N ILE A 81 3.48 -9.25 11.50
CA ILE A 81 4.36 -8.54 10.55
C ILE A 81 3.99 -7.06 10.52
N ARG A 82 2.70 -6.73 10.59
CA ARG A 82 2.22 -5.35 10.68
C ARG A 82 2.88 -4.61 11.84
N ASP A 83 2.97 -5.22 13.00
CA ASP A 83 3.56 -4.58 14.17
C ASP A 83 5.06 -4.33 14.00
N ARG A 84 5.78 -5.21 13.32
CA ARG A 84 7.20 -5.01 12.96
C ARG A 84 7.41 -3.86 11.97
N LEU A 85 6.42 -3.58 11.12
CA LEU A 85 6.49 -2.50 10.13
C LEU A 85 6.24 -1.11 10.74
N ARG A 86 5.89 -1.00 12.03
CA ARG A 86 5.71 0.29 12.71
C ARG A 86 6.93 1.19 12.64
N VAL A 87 8.12 0.63 12.53
CA VAL A 87 9.37 1.38 12.31
C VAL A 87 9.38 2.23 11.03
N LEU A 88 8.42 2.00 10.13
CA LEU A 88 8.19 2.81 8.92
C LEU A 88 7.32 4.04 9.18
N LEU A 89 6.71 4.16 10.36
CA LEU A 89 5.93 5.33 10.75
C LEU A 89 6.88 6.44 11.21
N PRO A 90 6.79 7.66 10.67
CA PRO A 90 7.70 8.75 11.04
C PRO A 90 7.66 9.15 12.52
N ASN A 91 6.49 8.94 13.16
CA ASN A 91 6.25 9.30 14.55
C ASN A 91 6.57 8.17 15.55
N ASP A 92 6.97 6.99 15.05
CA ASP A 92 7.35 5.89 15.92
C ASP A 92 8.69 6.20 16.60
N PRO A 93 8.86 5.93 17.93
CA PRO A 93 10.13 6.14 18.63
C PRO A 93 11.30 5.38 18.01
N GLU A 94 11.04 4.19 17.43
CA GLU A 94 12.03 3.34 16.77
C GLU A 94 12.09 3.56 15.25
N SER A 95 11.54 4.68 14.78
CA SER A 95 11.49 5.01 13.35
C SER A 95 12.84 4.86 12.66
N TYR A 96 12.88 4.13 11.57
CA TYR A 96 14.10 3.89 10.80
C TYR A 96 14.68 5.15 10.17
N TYR A 97 13.88 6.18 9.96
CA TYR A 97 14.36 7.45 9.41
C TYR A 97 15.39 8.11 10.31
N ARG A 98 15.24 7.96 11.63
CA ARG A 98 16.19 8.44 12.64
C ARG A 98 17.17 7.35 13.09
N SER A 99 16.66 6.20 13.52
CA SER A 99 17.46 5.14 14.16
C SER A 99 18.49 4.52 13.21
N ARG A 100 18.25 4.58 11.90
CA ARG A 100 19.15 4.10 10.84
C ARG A 100 19.71 5.21 9.96
N GLU A 101 19.52 6.46 10.35
CA GLU A 101 20.02 7.64 9.61
C GLU A 101 19.67 7.61 8.12
N ILE A 102 18.48 7.04 7.78
CA ILE A 102 18.03 6.95 6.37
C ILE A 102 17.79 8.32 5.78
N THR A 103 17.37 9.26 6.64
CA THR A 103 17.05 10.61 6.22
C THR A 103 17.94 11.61 6.94
N PRO A 104 18.62 12.52 6.21
CA PRO A 104 19.37 13.60 6.82
C PRO A 104 18.52 14.44 7.77
N PRO A 105 19.08 15.02 8.84
CA PRO A 105 18.33 15.76 9.85
C PRO A 105 17.50 16.92 9.30
N ASP A 106 17.99 17.61 8.28
CA ASP A 106 17.29 18.71 7.59
C ASP A 106 16.05 18.25 6.81
N MET A 107 15.99 16.97 6.42
CA MET A 107 14.87 16.36 5.70
C MET A 107 13.88 15.63 6.60
N LEU A 108 14.17 15.43 7.88
CA LEU A 108 13.27 14.74 8.81
C LEU A 108 11.90 15.42 8.93
N ARG A 109 11.88 16.76 8.83
CA ARG A 109 10.62 17.51 8.82
C ARG A 109 9.74 17.14 7.62
N ASP A 110 10.34 16.92 6.46
CA ASP A 110 9.61 16.55 5.24
C ASP A 110 8.96 15.16 5.42
N ILE A 111 9.66 14.22 6.07
CA ILE A 111 9.18 12.85 6.33
C ILE A 111 7.90 12.83 7.18
N HIS A 112 7.73 13.76 8.12
CA HIS A 112 6.53 13.85 8.93
C HIS A 112 5.26 14.17 8.13
N SER A 113 5.37 14.61 6.89
CA SER A 113 4.23 14.79 5.98
C SER A 113 3.73 13.47 5.36
N ALA A 114 4.47 12.37 5.50
CA ALA A 114 4.06 11.08 5.00
C ALA A 114 2.80 10.57 5.72
N LYS A 115 1.79 10.21 4.95
CA LYS A 115 0.61 9.48 5.44
C LYS A 115 0.76 8.01 5.10
N ILE A 116 0.90 7.19 6.13
CA ILE A 116 1.21 5.76 5.99
C ILE A 116 0.15 4.95 6.71
N VAL A 117 -0.56 4.13 5.95
CA VAL A 117 -1.49 3.12 6.49
C VAL A 117 -0.83 1.76 6.35
N ILE A 118 -0.70 1.03 7.47
CA ILE A 118 -0.18 -0.33 7.51
C ILE A 118 -1.34 -1.27 7.84
N THR A 119 -1.62 -2.20 6.95
CA THR A 119 -2.71 -3.16 7.10
C THR A 119 -2.29 -4.55 6.64
N ASN A 120 -3.16 -5.54 6.83
CA ASN A 120 -2.96 -6.87 6.27
C ASN A 120 -3.95 -7.13 5.12
N TYR A 121 -3.62 -8.08 4.24
CA TYR A 121 -4.48 -8.35 3.07
C TYR A 121 -5.85 -8.91 3.45
N HIS A 122 -5.98 -9.60 4.60
CA HIS A 122 -7.27 -10.08 5.09
C HIS A 122 -8.24 -8.95 5.45
N ALA A 123 -7.70 -7.76 5.79
CA ALA A 123 -8.53 -6.60 6.09
C ALA A 123 -9.41 -6.17 4.91
N PHE A 124 -8.99 -6.47 3.67
CA PHE A 124 -9.74 -6.18 2.44
C PHE A 124 -10.83 -7.20 2.12
N LYS A 125 -10.98 -8.25 2.93
CA LYS A 125 -12.10 -9.16 2.80
C LYS A 125 -13.40 -8.45 3.18
N LEU A 126 -14.39 -8.51 2.30
CA LEU A 126 -15.73 -7.97 2.58
C LEU A 126 -16.33 -8.68 3.78
N ARG A 127 -16.94 -7.91 4.67
CA ARG A 127 -17.62 -8.43 5.87
C ARG A 127 -19.11 -8.56 5.62
N GLU A 128 -19.69 -9.60 6.15
CA GLU A 128 -21.14 -9.71 6.25
C GLU A 128 -21.60 -8.66 7.27
N ARG A 129 -22.46 -7.76 6.85
CA ARG A 129 -23.07 -6.78 7.76
C ARG A 129 -24.29 -7.38 8.41
N ILE A 130 -24.18 -7.73 9.67
CA ILE A 130 -25.31 -7.95 10.56
C ILE A 130 -25.55 -6.63 11.31
N GLU A 131 -25.86 -5.56 10.61
CA GLU A 131 -26.26 -4.29 11.24
C GLU A 131 -27.70 -3.93 10.90
N LEU A 132 -28.59 -4.69 11.48
CA LEU A 132 -29.94 -4.18 11.74
C LEU A 132 -30.10 -4.14 13.25
N SER A 133 -30.38 -2.94 13.81
CA SER A 133 -30.83 -2.82 15.19
C SER A 133 -31.97 -3.80 15.42
N LYS A 134 -32.12 -4.34 16.65
CA LYS A 134 -33.20 -5.31 16.96
C LYS A 134 -34.60 -4.81 16.52
N GLY A 135 -34.81 -3.50 16.44
CA GLY A 135 -36.06 -2.90 15.94
C GLY A 135 -36.17 -2.89 14.42
N GLY A 136 -35.08 -2.60 13.69
CA GLY A 136 -35.06 -2.60 12.22
C GLY A 136 -35.18 -4.02 11.63
N ARG A 137 -34.65 -5.03 12.32
CA ARG A 137 -34.84 -6.44 11.94
C ARG A 137 -36.30 -6.86 11.89
N ARG A 138 -37.10 -6.47 12.90
CA ARG A 138 -38.54 -6.80 12.95
C ARG A 138 -39.35 -6.12 11.84
N LEU A 139 -38.95 -4.95 11.39
CA LEU A 139 -39.64 -4.21 10.32
C LEU A 139 -39.31 -4.73 8.92
N LEU A 140 -38.07 -5.21 8.70
CA LEU A 140 -37.60 -5.70 7.39
C LEU A 140 -37.78 -7.19 7.17
N GLN A 141 -37.88 -7.98 8.23
CA GLN A 141 -38.08 -9.44 8.13
C GLN A 141 -39.45 -9.85 7.61
N GLY A 142 -40.42 -8.94 7.48
CA GLY A 142 -41.71 -9.24 6.94
C GLY A 142 -42.24 -10.62 7.43
N ARG A 143 -43.27 -11.17 6.78
CA ARG A 143 -43.83 -12.48 7.07
C ARG A 143 -42.98 -13.70 6.62
N THR A 144 -41.86 -13.50 5.93
CA THR A 144 -41.07 -14.58 5.28
C THR A 144 -39.81 -14.99 6.01
N GLY A 145 -39.39 -14.31 7.06
CA GLY A 145 -38.32 -14.77 7.96
C GLY A 145 -36.89 -14.89 7.37
N GLU A 146 -36.69 -14.56 6.11
CA GLU A 146 -35.34 -14.61 5.49
C GLU A 146 -34.45 -13.48 6.02
N ALA A 147 -33.26 -13.86 6.50
CA ALA A 147 -32.26 -12.93 6.95
C ALA A 147 -31.70 -12.19 5.72
N LEU A 148 -31.92 -10.89 5.62
CA LEU A 148 -31.24 -10.04 4.65
C LEU A 148 -29.76 -9.90 5.07
N GLU A 149 -28.92 -10.77 4.52
CA GLU A 149 -27.46 -10.63 4.62
C GLU A 149 -27.02 -9.53 3.66
N THR A 150 -26.70 -8.37 4.21
CA THR A 150 -26.11 -7.29 3.42
C THR A 150 -24.59 -7.38 3.52
N LEU A 151 -23.95 -7.70 2.41
CA LEU A 151 -22.49 -7.63 2.28
C LEU A 151 -22.02 -6.16 2.34
N GLU A 152 -20.87 -5.94 2.97
CA GLU A 152 -20.17 -4.68 2.93
C GLU A 152 -19.85 -4.31 1.47
N THR A 153 -20.06 -3.06 1.08
CA THR A 153 -19.63 -2.58 -0.24
C THR A 153 -18.11 -2.36 -0.25
N GLU A 154 -17.50 -2.38 -1.43
CA GLU A 154 -16.07 -2.10 -1.60
C GLU A 154 -15.68 -0.73 -1.02
N GLY A 155 -16.51 0.30 -1.24
CA GLY A 155 -16.27 1.63 -0.69
C GLY A 155 -16.29 1.67 0.84
N GLN A 156 -17.18 0.90 1.47
CA GLN A 156 -17.24 0.77 2.93
C GLN A 156 -16.04 0.00 3.46
N MET A 157 -15.62 -1.04 2.77
CA MET A 157 -14.42 -1.79 3.09
C MET A 157 -13.18 -0.89 3.02
N LEU A 158 -13.02 -0.11 1.97
CA LEU A 158 -11.90 0.84 1.85
C LEU A 158 -11.93 1.90 2.96
N GLN A 159 -13.11 2.43 3.29
CA GLN A 159 -13.29 3.37 4.40
C GLN A 159 -12.88 2.76 5.74
N ARG A 160 -13.15 1.48 5.97
CA ARG A 160 -12.75 0.76 7.18
C ARG A 160 -11.26 0.46 7.23
N VAL A 161 -10.65 0.11 6.11
CA VAL A 161 -9.26 -0.36 6.03
C VAL A 161 -8.27 0.78 5.97
N MET A 162 -8.57 1.84 5.23
CA MET A 162 -7.66 2.96 5.00
C MET A 162 -8.37 4.33 5.00
N PRO A 163 -9.08 4.68 6.09
CA PRO A 163 -9.85 5.92 6.16
C PRO A 163 -9.00 7.16 5.91
N GLU A 164 -7.74 7.14 6.36
CA GLU A 164 -6.80 8.26 6.23
C GLU A 164 -6.36 8.53 4.78
N LEU A 165 -6.54 7.55 3.88
CA LEU A 165 -6.18 7.66 2.47
C LEU A 165 -7.39 7.89 1.55
N MET A 166 -8.61 7.89 2.10
CA MET A 166 -9.82 8.11 1.31
C MET A 166 -9.83 9.48 0.64
N GLY A 167 -10.21 9.50 -0.65
CA GLY A 167 -10.21 10.73 -1.46
C GLY A 167 -8.84 11.25 -1.85
N MET A 168 -7.76 10.59 -1.43
CA MET A 168 -6.41 10.97 -1.82
C MET A 168 -6.04 10.39 -3.20
N LYS A 169 -5.29 11.17 -3.97
CA LYS A 169 -4.72 10.74 -5.26
C LYS A 169 -3.27 10.33 -5.08
N HIS A 170 -2.73 9.54 -6.02
CA HIS A 170 -1.32 9.11 -6.03
C HIS A 170 -0.88 8.38 -4.76
N ILE A 171 -1.58 7.30 -4.43
CA ILE A 171 -1.21 6.42 -3.33
C ILE A 171 -0.19 5.40 -3.85
N LEU A 172 0.95 5.25 -3.17
CA LEU A 172 1.92 4.20 -3.44
C LEU A 172 1.60 2.99 -2.54
N ALA A 173 1.21 1.88 -3.17
CA ALA A 173 0.99 0.62 -2.47
C ALA A 173 2.28 -0.21 -2.42
N ILE A 174 2.66 -0.67 -1.23
CA ILE A 174 3.82 -1.52 -0.98
C ILE A 174 3.33 -2.82 -0.38
N ASN A 175 3.48 -3.93 -1.10
CA ASN A 175 3.13 -5.26 -0.61
C ASN A 175 4.38 -5.94 -0.05
N ASP A 176 4.41 -6.16 1.27
CA ASP A 176 5.42 -7.00 1.89
C ASP A 176 5.03 -8.47 1.73
N GLU A 177 6.03 -9.33 1.40
CA GLU A 177 5.82 -10.75 1.13
C GLU A 177 4.70 -11.00 0.09
N ALA A 178 4.75 -10.27 -1.03
CA ALA A 178 3.71 -10.25 -2.07
C ALA A 178 3.33 -11.64 -2.61
N HIS A 179 4.19 -12.65 -2.46
CA HIS A 179 3.89 -14.01 -2.86
C HIS A 179 2.72 -14.64 -2.10
N HIS A 180 2.37 -14.14 -0.91
CA HIS A 180 1.17 -14.55 -0.19
C HIS A 180 -0.12 -13.97 -0.76
N CYS A 181 -0.04 -12.99 -1.65
CA CYS A 181 -1.19 -12.34 -2.28
C CYS A 181 -1.59 -12.98 -3.61
N TYR A 182 -0.87 -13.99 -4.08
CA TYR A 182 -1.24 -14.70 -5.31
C TYR A 182 -2.42 -15.64 -5.05
N ARG A 183 -3.38 -15.63 -5.97
CA ARG A 183 -4.45 -16.63 -5.97
C ARG A 183 -3.83 -18.03 -6.12
N GLU A 184 -4.37 -18.99 -5.38
CA GLU A 184 -4.11 -20.39 -5.64
C GLU A 184 -4.36 -20.67 -7.13
N ARG A 185 -3.42 -21.34 -7.77
CA ARG A 185 -3.65 -21.79 -9.15
C ARG A 185 -4.83 -22.75 -9.11
N PRO A 186 -5.84 -22.58 -9.98
CA PRO A 186 -6.85 -23.61 -10.12
C PRO A 186 -6.17 -24.94 -10.41
N ALA A 187 -6.53 -25.99 -9.67
CA ALA A 187 -6.02 -27.33 -9.83
C ALA A 187 -6.33 -27.87 -11.22
#